data_fb06dd161bc2553aea6965a670b1bd06
#
_entry.id   fb06dd161bc2553aea6965a670b1bd06
#
_cell.length_a   1.000
_cell.length_b   1.000
_cell.length_c   1.000
_cell.angle_alpha   90.00
_cell.angle_beta   90.00
_cell.angle_gamma   90.00
#
_symmetry.space_group_name_H-M   'P 1'
#
loop_
_entity.id
_entity.type
_entity.pdbx_description
1 polymer ?
#
loop_
_entity_poly.entity_id
_entity_poly.type
_entity_poly.pdbx_seq_one_letter_code
_entity_poly.pdbx_strand_id
1 'polypeptide(L)'
;LGYKEDTAGGLMTTQFVAMHTSDTVQETTEVLRGLDEDHPTVNYVYVLDEYDKLVGVLSLRTLVLAKDNTPLSDIMFDELITSLPEEPEDEVAADISKYDLMAMPVVDENGQMLGIVTVDDAMEVIEDNVEEGRTRWAWGQFAITLAVFIVLMIPYTFFVLRMFGHN
;
A
#
# COMPACT_ATOMS: atom_id res chain seq x y z
N LEU A 1 7.85 -16.55 5.35
CA LEU A 1 8.81 -15.48 5.09
C LEU A 1 8.61 -14.43 6.18
N GLY A 2 9.65 -14.16 7.00
CA GLY A 2 9.49 -13.35 8.21
C GLY A 2 9.79 -11.87 7.98
N TYR A 3 9.06 -11.22 7.09
CA TYR A 3 9.11 -9.76 6.97
C TYR A 3 8.38 -9.10 8.16
N LYS A 4 8.73 -7.86 8.48
CA LYS A 4 8.04 -7.09 9.51
C LYS A 4 6.65 -6.69 9.04
N GLU A 5 5.68 -6.63 9.97
CA GLU A 5 4.28 -6.33 9.65
C GLU A 5 4.10 -4.94 8.99
N ASP A 6 4.89 -3.95 9.41
CA ASP A 6 4.85 -2.56 8.97
C ASP A 6 5.72 -2.25 7.70
N THR A 7 5.90 -3.26 6.83
CA THR A 7 6.70 -3.14 5.61
C THR A 7 5.97 -3.69 4.39
N ALA A 8 6.46 -3.35 3.18
CA ALA A 8 5.95 -3.90 1.92
C ALA A 8 5.90 -5.44 1.94
N GLY A 9 6.92 -6.08 2.50
CA GLY A 9 6.99 -7.54 2.64
C GLY A 9 5.96 -8.10 3.62
N GLY A 10 5.54 -7.32 4.63
CA GLY A 10 4.46 -7.68 5.55
C GLY A 10 3.08 -7.58 4.92
N LEU A 11 2.85 -6.54 4.12
CA LEU A 11 1.59 -6.29 3.42
C LEU A 11 1.39 -7.16 2.18
N MET A 12 2.48 -7.58 1.49
CA MET A 12 2.38 -8.23 0.19
C MET A 12 1.66 -9.57 0.22
N THR A 13 0.90 -9.84 -0.84
CA THR A 13 0.45 -11.18 -1.20
C THR A 13 1.37 -11.81 -2.23
N THR A 14 1.56 -13.13 -2.17
CA THR A 14 2.30 -13.90 -3.16
C THR A 14 1.41 -14.42 -4.30
N GLN A 15 0.13 -14.09 -4.27
CA GLN A 15 -0.84 -14.48 -5.30
C GLN A 15 -0.87 -13.43 -6.41
N PHE A 16 -0.02 -13.58 -7.39
CA PHE A 16 0.04 -12.76 -8.61
C PHE A 16 0.25 -13.62 -9.84
N VAL A 17 -0.06 -13.09 -11.01
CA VAL A 17 0.15 -13.77 -12.28
C VAL A 17 1.40 -13.20 -12.94
N ALA A 18 2.37 -14.07 -13.22
CA ALA A 18 3.58 -13.73 -13.95
C ALA A 18 3.75 -14.64 -15.18
N MET A 19 4.18 -14.03 -16.28
CA MET A 19 4.44 -14.67 -17.56
C MET A 19 5.79 -14.21 -18.08
N HIS A 20 6.38 -14.91 -19.06
CA HIS A 20 7.65 -14.50 -19.64
C HIS A 20 7.48 -13.61 -20.88
N THR A 21 8.51 -12.85 -21.21
CA THR A 21 8.52 -11.93 -22.35
C THR A 21 8.20 -12.61 -23.69
N SER A 22 8.54 -13.89 -23.84
CA SER A 22 8.30 -14.71 -25.04
C SER A 22 6.88 -15.27 -25.13
N ASP A 23 6.15 -15.30 -24.01
CA ASP A 23 4.78 -15.83 -23.98
C ASP A 23 3.85 -14.93 -24.79
N THR A 24 2.80 -15.51 -25.34
CA THR A 24 1.82 -14.80 -26.16
C THR A 24 0.60 -14.36 -25.37
N VAL A 25 -0.16 -13.44 -25.93
CA VAL A 25 -1.47 -13.00 -25.40
C VAL A 25 -2.42 -14.19 -25.24
N GLN A 26 -2.44 -15.13 -26.19
CA GLN A 26 -3.27 -16.32 -26.10
C GLN A 26 -2.89 -17.18 -24.90
N GLU A 27 -1.62 -17.53 -24.73
CA GLU A 27 -1.14 -18.35 -23.61
C GLU A 27 -1.46 -17.68 -22.29
N THR A 28 -1.21 -16.37 -22.18
CA THR A 28 -1.55 -15.59 -21.00
C THR A 28 -3.06 -15.62 -20.68
N THR A 29 -3.89 -15.48 -21.70
CA THR A 29 -5.36 -15.52 -21.55
C THR A 29 -5.84 -16.90 -21.09
N GLU A 30 -5.21 -17.97 -21.57
CA GLU A 30 -5.51 -19.35 -21.15
C GLU A 30 -5.16 -19.55 -19.66
N VAL A 31 -4.02 -19.04 -19.21
CA VAL A 31 -3.64 -19.06 -17.79
C VAL A 31 -4.66 -18.31 -16.94
N LEU A 32 -5.03 -17.07 -17.35
CA LEU A 32 -6.01 -16.26 -16.63
C LEU A 32 -7.39 -16.92 -16.53
N ARG A 33 -7.86 -17.60 -17.57
CA ARG A 33 -9.13 -18.36 -17.55
C ARG A 33 -9.10 -19.58 -16.66
N GLY A 34 -7.92 -20.11 -16.36
CA GLY A 34 -7.72 -21.25 -15.47
C GLY A 34 -7.63 -20.88 -13.99
N LEU A 35 -7.63 -19.59 -13.64
CA LEU A 35 -7.59 -19.15 -12.25
C LEU A 35 -8.94 -19.39 -11.57
N ASP A 36 -8.90 -19.73 -10.28
CA ASP A 36 -10.09 -19.87 -9.45
C ASP A 36 -10.78 -18.51 -9.25
N GLU A 37 -12.11 -18.52 -9.04
CA GLU A 37 -12.92 -17.31 -8.81
C GLU A 37 -12.45 -16.52 -7.56
N ASP A 38 -11.83 -17.21 -6.59
CA ASP A 38 -11.31 -16.63 -5.35
C ASP A 38 -9.88 -16.07 -5.51
N HIS A 39 -9.30 -16.08 -6.72
CA HIS A 39 -7.97 -15.52 -6.93
C HIS A 39 -8.01 -14.01 -6.74
N PRO A 40 -7.24 -13.45 -5.78
CA PRO A 40 -7.26 -12.02 -5.53
C PRO A 40 -6.80 -11.26 -6.78
N THR A 41 -7.52 -10.23 -7.06
CA THR A 41 -7.30 -9.13 -8.01
C THR A 41 -6.29 -9.38 -9.14
N VAL A 42 -6.76 -9.89 -10.27
CA VAL A 42 -5.96 -9.98 -11.50
C VAL A 42 -6.14 -8.70 -12.33
N ASN A 43 -5.68 -7.56 -11.84
CA ASN A 43 -5.68 -6.32 -12.63
C ASN A 43 -4.50 -6.25 -13.59
N TYR A 44 -3.38 -6.87 -13.20
CA TYR A 44 -2.12 -6.87 -13.93
C TYR A 44 -1.57 -8.28 -14.11
N VAL A 45 -0.87 -8.47 -15.23
CA VAL A 45 0.03 -9.59 -15.47
C VAL A 45 1.45 -9.04 -15.47
N TYR A 46 2.31 -9.62 -14.66
CA TYR A 46 3.71 -9.23 -14.56
C TYR A 46 4.53 -9.99 -15.58
N VAL A 47 5.47 -9.31 -16.23
CA VAL A 47 6.29 -9.91 -17.29
C VAL A 47 7.70 -10.06 -16.80
N LEU A 48 8.21 -11.29 -16.88
CA LEU A 48 9.54 -11.66 -16.44
C LEU A 48 10.46 -11.91 -17.64
N ASP A 49 11.74 -11.66 -17.46
CA ASP A 49 12.77 -12.05 -18.44
C ASP A 49 13.19 -13.54 -18.27
N GLU A 50 14.20 -13.96 -19.04
CA GLU A 50 14.75 -15.32 -18.98
C GLU A 50 15.44 -15.69 -17.66
N TYR A 51 15.68 -14.69 -16.79
CA TYR A 51 16.29 -14.84 -15.47
C TYR A 51 15.26 -14.67 -14.33
N ASP A 52 13.96 -14.70 -14.64
CA ASP A 52 12.84 -14.48 -13.72
C ASP A 52 12.83 -13.08 -13.07
N LYS A 53 13.46 -12.08 -13.71
CA LYS A 53 13.41 -10.70 -13.26
C LYS A 53 12.19 -9.98 -13.83
N LEU A 54 11.57 -9.13 -13.02
CA LEU A 54 10.49 -8.29 -13.47
C LEU A 54 10.98 -7.24 -14.47
N VAL A 55 10.45 -7.27 -15.69
CA VAL A 55 10.82 -6.35 -16.78
C VAL A 55 9.64 -5.62 -17.38
N GLY A 56 8.40 -5.99 -17.04
CA GLY A 56 7.23 -5.35 -17.58
C GLY A 56 5.96 -5.68 -16.81
N VAL A 57 4.91 -4.93 -17.11
CA VAL A 57 3.57 -5.16 -16.60
C VAL A 57 2.54 -4.96 -17.72
N LEU A 58 1.46 -5.72 -17.68
CA LEU A 58 0.34 -5.65 -18.60
C LEU A 58 -0.96 -5.52 -17.85
N SER A 59 -1.82 -4.58 -18.26
CA SER A 59 -3.20 -4.56 -17.79
C SER A 59 -4.06 -5.60 -18.54
N LEU A 60 -5.12 -6.09 -17.89
CA LEU A 60 -6.11 -6.93 -18.58
C LEU A 60 -6.70 -6.24 -19.82
N ARG A 61 -6.85 -4.90 -19.76
CA ARG A 61 -7.30 -4.12 -20.92
C ARG A 61 -6.35 -4.25 -22.11
N THR A 62 -5.04 -4.19 -21.88
CA THR A 62 -4.03 -4.33 -22.93
C THR A 62 -4.11 -5.71 -23.55
N LEU A 63 -4.25 -6.78 -22.76
CA LEU A 63 -4.39 -8.14 -23.24
C LEU A 63 -5.65 -8.32 -24.10
N VAL A 64 -6.80 -7.79 -23.67
CA VAL A 64 -8.08 -7.91 -24.41
C VAL A 64 -8.02 -7.20 -25.77
N LEU A 65 -7.26 -6.12 -25.90
CA LEU A 65 -7.15 -5.34 -27.13
C LEU A 65 -6.06 -5.85 -28.08
N ALA A 66 -5.14 -6.68 -27.60
CA ALA A 66 -4.04 -7.22 -28.39
C ALA A 66 -4.47 -8.47 -29.19
N LYS A 67 -3.67 -8.80 -30.20
CA LYS A 67 -3.88 -10.03 -31.00
C LYS A 67 -3.29 -11.23 -30.30
N ASP A 68 -3.93 -12.38 -30.44
CA ASP A 68 -3.60 -13.63 -29.76
C ASP A 68 -2.13 -14.05 -29.86
N ASN A 69 -1.54 -13.90 -31.05
CA ASN A 69 -0.16 -14.31 -31.31
C ASN A 69 0.91 -13.24 -30.98
N THR A 70 0.52 -12.15 -30.35
CA THR A 70 1.46 -11.09 -29.98
C THR A 70 2.28 -11.51 -28.76
N PRO A 71 3.64 -11.48 -28.80
CA PRO A 71 4.46 -11.72 -27.63
C PRO A 71 4.28 -10.58 -26.62
N LEU A 72 4.37 -10.92 -25.33
CA LEU A 72 4.15 -9.94 -24.26
C LEU A 72 5.19 -8.81 -24.27
N SER A 73 6.40 -9.08 -24.71
CA SER A 73 7.47 -8.08 -24.90
C SER A 73 7.07 -6.91 -25.81
N ASP A 74 6.14 -7.13 -26.75
CA ASP A 74 5.74 -6.10 -27.72
C ASP A 74 4.67 -5.14 -27.18
N ILE A 75 4.00 -5.52 -26.10
CA ILE A 75 2.84 -4.80 -25.56
C ILE A 75 2.95 -4.46 -24.06
N MET A 76 3.97 -4.95 -23.39
CA MET A 76 4.22 -4.65 -21.98
C MET A 76 4.62 -3.18 -21.78
N PHE A 77 4.29 -2.66 -20.60
CA PHE A 77 4.77 -1.39 -20.10
C PHE A 77 6.02 -1.68 -19.24
N ASP A 78 7.13 -1.02 -19.52
CA ASP A 78 8.45 -1.27 -18.95
C ASP A 78 8.92 -0.19 -17.95
N GLU A 79 8.22 0.93 -17.85
CA GLU A 79 8.46 1.92 -16.79
C GLU A 79 7.81 1.48 -15.47
N LEU A 80 8.51 0.63 -14.72
CA LEU A 80 7.98 -0.01 -13.54
C LEU A 80 8.22 0.82 -12.28
N ILE A 81 7.21 0.88 -11.42
CA ILE A 81 7.33 1.33 -10.05
C ILE A 81 7.27 0.09 -9.18
N THR A 82 8.33 -0.15 -8.41
CA THR A 82 8.49 -1.34 -7.57
C THR A 82 8.88 -0.91 -6.17
N SER A 83 8.63 -1.78 -5.19
CA SER A 83 9.09 -1.62 -3.81
C SER A 83 10.05 -2.76 -3.43
N LEU A 84 10.94 -2.49 -2.46
CA LEU A 84 11.70 -3.51 -1.78
C LEU A 84 10.90 -4.04 -0.58
N PRO A 85 11.12 -5.29 -0.15
CA PRO A 85 10.32 -5.87 0.94
C PRO A 85 10.51 -5.18 2.31
N GLU A 86 11.62 -4.48 2.52
CA GLU A 86 11.91 -3.73 3.75
C GLU A 86 11.36 -2.30 3.76
N GLU A 87 10.80 -1.83 2.64
CA GLU A 87 10.27 -0.47 2.51
C GLU A 87 9.06 -0.28 3.45
N PRO A 88 8.98 0.86 4.17
CA PRO A 88 7.88 1.13 5.07
C PRO A 88 6.51 1.13 4.35
N GLU A 89 5.49 0.58 4.98
CA GLU A 89 4.15 0.44 4.40
C GLU A 89 3.51 1.78 4.04
N ASP A 90 3.77 2.83 4.81
CA ASP A 90 3.27 4.18 4.55
C ASP A 90 3.89 4.82 3.29
N GLU A 91 5.16 4.55 2.99
CA GLU A 91 5.81 4.97 1.75
C GLU A 91 5.23 4.23 0.55
N VAL A 92 5.02 2.92 0.68
CA VAL A 92 4.39 2.08 -0.36
C VAL A 92 2.95 2.55 -0.64
N ALA A 93 2.16 2.80 0.41
CA ALA A 93 0.80 3.30 0.27
C ALA A 93 0.75 4.70 -0.37
N ALA A 94 1.69 5.58 -0.02
CA ALA A 94 1.83 6.89 -0.64
C ALA A 94 2.15 6.81 -2.14
N ASP A 95 3.05 5.90 -2.52
CA ASP A 95 3.43 5.70 -3.92
C ASP A 95 2.30 5.05 -4.73
N ILE A 96 1.58 4.07 -4.20
CA ILE A 96 0.37 3.50 -4.82
C ILE A 96 -0.65 4.62 -5.12
N SER A 97 -0.92 5.49 -4.14
CA SER A 97 -1.83 6.62 -4.29
C SER A 97 -1.33 7.68 -5.29
N LYS A 98 -0.05 8.02 -5.23
CA LYS A 98 0.58 9.04 -6.07
C LYS A 98 0.60 8.67 -7.56
N TYR A 99 0.84 7.39 -7.85
CA TYR A 99 0.96 6.88 -9.21
C TYR A 99 -0.31 6.20 -9.72
N ASP A 100 -1.40 6.25 -8.94
CA ASP A 100 -2.71 5.67 -9.28
C ASP A 100 -2.63 4.17 -9.64
N LEU A 101 -1.85 3.42 -8.85
CA LEU A 101 -1.61 2.00 -9.07
C LEU A 101 -2.73 1.15 -8.44
N MET A 102 -3.13 0.09 -9.14
CA MET A 102 -4.04 -0.92 -8.58
C MET A 102 -3.29 -1.97 -7.74
N ALA A 103 -2.01 -2.15 -8.01
CA ALA A 103 -1.09 -2.98 -7.24
C ALA A 103 0.36 -2.58 -7.54
N MET A 104 1.23 -2.70 -6.53
CA MET A 104 2.66 -2.43 -6.64
C MET A 104 3.44 -3.73 -6.49
N PRO A 105 4.31 -4.09 -7.46
CA PRO A 105 5.16 -5.26 -7.31
C PRO A 105 6.27 -5.03 -6.29
N VAL A 106 6.49 -6.03 -5.44
CA VAL A 106 7.60 -6.10 -4.50
C VAL A 106 8.66 -7.03 -5.07
N VAL A 107 9.87 -6.51 -5.19
CA VAL A 107 11.01 -7.23 -5.78
C VAL A 107 12.17 -7.28 -4.80
N ASP A 108 13.02 -8.30 -4.95
CA ASP A 108 14.28 -8.37 -4.23
C ASP A 108 15.37 -7.47 -4.87
N GLU A 109 16.55 -7.42 -4.25
CA GLU A 109 17.72 -6.66 -4.76
C GLU A 109 18.19 -7.10 -6.16
N ASN A 110 17.82 -8.30 -6.60
CA ASN A 110 18.15 -8.82 -7.93
C ASN A 110 17.05 -8.50 -8.97
N GLY A 111 15.94 -7.92 -8.56
CA GLY A 111 14.78 -7.63 -9.39
C GLY A 111 13.80 -8.80 -9.56
N GLN A 112 13.94 -9.87 -8.77
CA GLN A 112 13.02 -11.00 -8.80
C GLN A 112 11.75 -10.67 -8.00
N MET A 113 10.57 -11.03 -8.53
CA MET A 113 9.30 -10.79 -7.85
C MET A 113 9.15 -11.64 -6.60
N LEU A 114 8.78 -10.98 -5.51
CA LEU A 114 8.44 -11.61 -4.23
C LEU A 114 6.92 -11.62 -3.99
N GLY A 115 6.22 -10.59 -4.41
CA GLY A 115 4.80 -10.43 -4.21
C GLY A 115 4.27 -9.13 -4.81
N ILE A 116 3.05 -8.78 -4.43
CA ILE A 116 2.40 -7.51 -4.78
C ILE A 116 1.71 -6.94 -3.55
N VAL A 117 1.72 -5.61 -3.41
CA VAL A 117 0.85 -4.88 -2.47
C VAL A 117 -0.33 -4.33 -3.27
N THR A 118 -1.55 -4.67 -2.88
CA THR A 118 -2.77 -4.19 -3.57
C THR A 118 -3.19 -2.81 -3.09
N VAL A 119 -3.96 -2.09 -3.91
CA VAL A 119 -4.51 -0.78 -3.52
C VAL A 119 -5.41 -0.88 -2.28
N ASP A 120 -6.13 -1.98 -2.11
CA ASP A 120 -7.03 -2.18 -0.96
C ASP A 120 -6.22 -2.25 0.35
N ASP A 121 -5.10 -3.01 0.37
CA ASP A 121 -4.19 -3.09 1.52
C ASP A 121 -3.53 -1.72 1.80
N ALA A 122 -3.11 -1.01 0.74
CA ALA A 122 -2.55 0.34 0.87
C ALA A 122 -3.56 1.36 1.42
N MET A 123 -4.85 1.24 1.09
CA MET A 123 -5.90 2.10 1.63
C MET A 123 -6.10 1.88 3.14
N GLU A 124 -6.03 0.64 3.61
CA GLU A 124 -6.12 0.31 5.04
C GLU A 124 -5.00 1.02 5.83
N VAL A 125 -3.76 0.98 5.34
CA VAL A 125 -2.62 1.71 5.93
C VAL A 125 -2.86 3.22 6.00
N ILE A 126 -3.43 3.81 4.94
CA ILE A 126 -3.73 5.25 4.91
C ILE A 126 -4.82 5.61 5.93
N GLU A 127 -5.87 4.79 6.07
CA GLU A 127 -6.96 5.01 7.02
C GLU A 127 -6.45 4.94 8.47
N ASP A 128 -5.63 3.96 8.81
CA ASP A 128 -5.03 3.79 10.14
C ASP A 128 -4.17 5.00 10.52
N ASN A 129 -3.34 5.48 9.61
CA ASN A 129 -2.50 6.67 9.82
C ASN A 129 -3.33 7.95 10.05
N VAL A 130 -4.47 8.09 9.37
CA VAL A 130 -5.38 9.22 9.57
C VAL A 130 -6.06 9.14 10.94
N GLU A 131 -6.46 7.96 11.40
CA GLU A 131 -7.06 7.76 12.73
C GLU A 131 -6.06 8.04 13.85
N GLU A 132 -4.83 7.56 13.75
CA GLU A 132 -3.76 7.87 14.71
C GLU A 132 -3.47 9.38 14.79
N GLY A 133 -3.38 10.05 13.65
CA GLY A 133 -3.20 11.50 13.58
C GLY A 133 -4.34 12.26 14.26
N ARG A 134 -5.58 11.83 14.04
CA ARG A 134 -6.78 12.46 14.63
C ARG A 134 -6.87 12.26 16.15
N THR A 135 -6.55 11.08 16.65
CA THR A 135 -6.53 10.79 18.10
C THR A 135 -5.41 11.56 18.81
N ARG A 136 -4.23 11.62 18.27
CA ARG A 136 -3.10 12.42 18.83
C ARG A 136 -3.43 13.91 18.90
N TRP A 137 -4.07 14.45 17.85
CA TRP A 137 -4.50 15.85 17.85
C TRP A 137 -5.60 16.13 18.90
N ALA A 138 -6.57 15.23 19.04
CA ALA A 138 -7.62 15.33 20.05
C ALA A 138 -7.05 15.34 21.47
N TRP A 139 -6.13 14.45 21.80
CA TRP A 139 -5.44 14.42 23.09
C TRP A 139 -4.63 15.69 23.35
N GLY A 140 -3.97 16.23 22.33
CA GLY A 140 -3.28 17.53 22.44
C GLY A 140 -4.23 18.68 22.77
N GLN A 141 -5.40 18.74 22.15
CA GLN A 141 -6.44 19.73 22.43
C GLN A 141 -7.00 19.56 23.85
N PHE A 142 -7.27 18.34 24.30
CA PHE A 142 -7.72 18.07 25.68
C PHE A 142 -6.66 18.49 26.72
N ALA A 143 -5.39 18.21 26.49
CA ALA A 143 -4.31 18.59 27.38
C ALA A 143 -4.16 20.12 27.50
N ILE A 144 -4.28 20.85 26.39
CA ILE A 144 -4.22 22.33 26.39
C ILE A 144 -5.44 22.90 27.11
N THR A 145 -6.64 22.39 26.84
CA THR A 145 -7.89 22.85 27.49
C THR A 145 -7.83 22.60 29.00
N LEU A 146 -7.34 21.43 29.44
CA LEU A 146 -7.17 21.09 30.84
C LEU A 146 -6.15 22.01 31.53
N ALA A 147 -5.02 22.27 30.87
CA ALA A 147 -3.99 23.17 31.39
C ALA A 147 -4.52 24.60 31.58
N VAL A 148 -5.25 25.14 30.60
CA VAL A 148 -5.89 26.46 30.70
C VAL A 148 -6.93 26.49 31.82
N PHE A 149 -7.72 25.42 31.96
CA PHE A 149 -8.73 25.33 33.05
C PHE A 149 -8.05 25.31 34.42
N ILE A 150 -6.97 24.56 34.60
CA ILE A 150 -6.19 24.53 35.86
C ILE A 150 -5.63 25.90 36.17
N VAL A 151 -4.99 26.58 35.19
CA VAL A 151 -4.40 27.93 35.40
C VAL A 151 -5.45 28.97 35.79
N LEU A 152 -6.64 28.88 35.23
CA LEU A 152 -7.75 29.80 35.57
C LEU A 152 -8.42 29.46 36.90
N MET A 153 -8.46 28.19 37.29
CA MET A 153 -9.12 27.77 38.55
C MET A 153 -8.25 27.97 39.79
N ILE A 154 -6.93 27.93 39.70
CA ILE A 154 -6.02 28.13 40.83
C ILE A 154 -6.23 29.53 41.49
N PRO A 155 -6.19 30.65 40.76
CA PRO A 155 -6.44 31.96 41.34
C PRO A 155 -7.89 32.13 41.85
N TYR A 156 -8.86 31.50 41.19
CA TYR A 156 -10.29 31.53 41.63
C TYR A 156 -10.49 30.81 42.97
N THR A 157 -9.90 29.64 43.15
CA THR A 157 -9.97 28.88 44.41
C THR A 157 -9.24 29.65 45.54
N PHE A 158 -8.12 30.28 45.23
CA PHE A 158 -7.40 31.11 46.22
C PHE A 158 -8.18 32.36 46.63
N PHE A 159 -8.86 32.97 45.66
CA PHE A 159 -9.74 34.11 45.90
C PHE A 159 -10.97 33.74 46.79
N VAL A 160 -11.62 32.61 46.50
CA VAL A 160 -12.75 32.12 47.29
C VAL A 160 -12.35 31.73 48.71
N LEU A 161 -11.23 31.01 48.87
CA LEU A 161 -10.71 30.68 50.21
C LEU A 161 -10.33 31.91 51.04
N ARG A 162 -9.81 32.99 50.40
CA ARG A 162 -9.52 34.24 51.06
C ARG A 162 -10.78 35.02 51.48
N MET A 163 -11.87 34.89 50.69
CA MET A 163 -13.14 35.58 50.97
C MET A 163 -13.93 34.93 52.12
N PHE A 164 -13.83 33.59 52.24
CA PHE A 164 -14.57 32.83 53.28
C PHE A 164 -13.72 32.43 54.48
N GLY A 165 -12.40 32.65 54.46
CA GLY A 165 -11.44 32.29 55.51
C GLY A 165 -11.23 33.36 56.57
N HIS A 166 -11.97 34.46 56.61
CA HIS A 166 -11.97 35.48 57.65
C HIS A 166 -13.25 35.41 58.46
N ASN A 167 -13.30 34.45 59.38
CA ASN A 167 -14.07 34.46 60.59
C ASN A 167 -13.24 33.99 61.75
#